data_f1cdbf7838a3e29b9e5be7dbcad19872
#
_entry.id   f1cdbf7838a3e29b9e5be7dbcad19872
#
_cell.length_a   1.000
_cell.length_b   1.000
_cell.length_c   1.000
_cell.angle_alpha   90.00
_cell.angle_beta   90.00
_cell.angle_gamma   90.00
#
_symmetry.space_group_name_H-M   'P 1'
#
loop_
_entity.id
_entity.type
_entity.pdbx_description
1 polymer ?
#
loop_
_entity_poly.entity_id
_entity_poly.type
_entity_poly.pdbx_seq_one_letter_code
_entity_poly.pdbx_strand_id
1 'polypeptide(L)'
;VNASSDDDAPAVAPDDRRSQYLATEYLIAKGHTKLAYVGFPDEIEAGRQRNQGFLQAVDAYGLDRNSVTVVPGLIVVDCEQISTLEAEIEKLLQQEERPTAICFGNDLMAVQGCRALQGHGIRVPEDISVMGFDDDLVQVSASNPPLTTFTLPYHEMGRLAAKRLISQLDKTAKPEVYPLELHGEVIERESVINLK
;
A
#
# COMPACT_ATOMS: atom_id res chain seq x y z
N VAL A 1 -4.78 -16.28 -6.70
CA VAL A 1 -3.59 -16.26 -5.89
C VAL A 1 -3.77 -15.35 -4.67
N ASN A 2 -4.51 -14.29 -4.74
CA ASN A 2 -4.60 -13.22 -3.75
C ASN A 2 -5.74 -13.32 -2.73
N ALA A 3 -6.44 -14.39 -2.57
CA ALA A 3 -7.30 -14.68 -1.42
C ALA A 3 -7.94 -16.05 -1.59
N SER A 4 -7.87 -16.89 -0.61
CA SER A 4 -8.82 -17.98 -0.50
C SER A 4 -9.96 -17.50 0.39
N SER A 5 -11.18 -17.57 -0.11
CA SER A 5 -12.38 -17.49 0.73
C SER A 5 -12.61 -18.79 1.52
N ASP A 6 -11.71 -19.75 1.37
CA ASP A 6 -11.75 -21.07 1.98
C ASP A 6 -10.51 -21.22 2.84
N ASP A 7 -10.66 -21.08 4.15
CA ASP A 7 -9.56 -21.09 5.13
C ASP A 7 -8.73 -22.40 5.10
N ASP A 8 -9.25 -23.44 4.45
CA ASP A 8 -8.59 -24.74 4.32
C ASP A 8 -7.85 -24.94 2.97
N ALA A 9 -7.92 -23.97 2.04
CA ALA A 9 -7.24 -24.10 0.75
C ALA A 9 -5.77 -23.69 0.85
N PRO A 10 -4.82 -24.50 0.33
CA PRO A 10 -3.42 -24.10 0.30
C PRO A 10 -3.23 -22.87 -0.59
N ALA A 11 -2.80 -21.77 0.01
CA ALA A 11 -2.61 -20.51 -0.67
C ALA A 11 -1.16 -20.03 -0.58
N VAL A 12 -0.75 -19.23 -1.57
CA VAL A 12 0.44 -18.39 -1.52
C VAL A 12 -0.05 -16.94 -1.63
N ALA A 13 0.15 -16.16 -0.59
CA ALA A 13 -0.38 -14.81 -0.47
C ALA A 13 0.72 -13.83 -0.05
N PRO A 14 0.60 -12.52 -0.32
CA PRO A 14 1.45 -11.54 0.32
C PRO A 14 1.08 -11.41 1.80
N ASP A 15 2.07 -11.13 2.64
CA ASP A 15 1.83 -10.62 4.00
C ASP A 15 1.51 -9.13 3.89
N ASP A 16 0.26 -8.82 3.57
CA ASP A 16 -0.22 -7.44 3.36
C ASP A 16 -0.05 -6.58 4.60
N ARG A 17 -0.28 -7.16 5.79
CA ARG A 17 -0.14 -6.43 7.06
C ARG A 17 1.31 -6.07 7.34
N ARG A 18 2.23 -7.03 7.23
CA ARG A 18 3.65 -6.79 7.44
C ARG A 18 4.23 -5.86 6.38
N SER A 19 3.82 -6.02 5.13
CA SER A 19 4.24 -5.16 4.01
C SER A 19 3.83 -3.71 4.22
N GLN A 20 2.58 -3.46 4.62
CA GLN A 20 2.13 -2.10 4.89
C GLN A 20 2.77 -1.53 6.17
N TYR A 21 3.03 -2.35 7.18
CA TYR A 21 3.81 -1.93 8.34
C TYR A 21 5.19 -1.40 7.91
N LEU A 22 5.92 -2.15 7.09
CA LEU A 22 7.26 -1.77 6.60
C LEU A 22 7.22 -0.53 5.71
N ALA A 23 6.20 -0.38 4.86
CA ALA A 23 5.99 0.82 4.07
C ALA A 23 5.80 2.06 4.95
N THR A 24 5.00 1.94 6.01
CA THR A 24 4.75 3.03 6.97
C THR A 24 6.00 3.34 7.81
N GLU A 25 6.69 2.30 8.28
CA GLU A 25 7.97 2.43 8.99
C GLU A 25 9.00 3.22 8.16
N TYR A 26 9.10 2.96 6.86
CA TYR A 26 9.96 3.72 5.96
C TYR A 26 9.65 5.22 5.97
N LEU A 27 8.37 5.62 5.87
CA LEU A 27 7.96 7.02 5.94
C LEU A 27 8.31 7.65 7.30
N ILE A 28 8.08 6.94 8.39
CA ILE A 28 8.47 7.38 9.74
C ILE A 28 9.99 7.52 9.87
N ALA A 29 10.75 6.58 9.30
CA ALA A 29 12.21 6.65 9.26
C ALA A 29 12.73 7.86 8.48
N LYS A 30 12.00 8.33 7.47
CA LYS A 30 12.28 9.59 6.73
C LYS A 30 11.85 10.85 7.51
N GLY A 31 11.29 10.73 8.71
CA GLY A 31 10.92 11.84 9.60
C GLY A 31 9.47 12.30 9.50
N HIS A 32 8.64 11.60 8.72
CA HIS A 32 7.22 11.93 8.64
C HIS A 32 6.47 11.45 9.90
N THR A 33 5.78 12.37 10.58
CA THR A 33 4.97 12.09 11.77
C THR A 33 3.49 12.38 11.58
N LYS A 34 3.14 13.17 10.56
CA LYS A 34 1.76 13.43 10.13
C LYS A 34 1.51 12.65 8.86
N LEU A 35 0.78 11.56 8.96
CA LEU A 35 0.62 10.59 7.89
C LEU A 35 -0.84 10.43 7.51
N ALA A 36 -1.10 10.18 6.22
CA ALA A 36 -2.38 9.67 5.78
C ALA A 36 -2.19 8.31 5.08
N TYR A 37 -3.17 7.44 5.24
CA TYR A 37 -3.31 6.21 4.47
C TYR A 37 -4.63 6.24 3.70
N VAL A 38 -4.55 6.06 2.40
CA VAL A 38 -5.71 5.99 1.50
C VAL A 38 -5.74 4.60 0.90
N GLY A 39 -6.68 3.77 1.34
CA GLY A 39 -6.65 2.34 1.08
C GLY A 39 -7.98 1.73 0.64
N PHE A 40 -7.93 0.43 0.40
CA PHE A 40 -9.08 -0.38 0.02
C PHE A 40 -10.12 -0.51 1.16
N PRO A 41 -11.36 -0.91 0.82
CA PRO A 41 -12.37 -1.25 1.83
C PRO A 41 -11.91 -2.38 2.77
N ASP A 42 -12.32 -2.31 4.05
CA ASP A 42 -12.01 -3.33 5.05
C ASP A 42 -12.72 -4.68 4.78
N GLU A 43 -13.74 -4.70 3.92
CA GLU A 43 -14.40 -5.90 3.42
C GLU A 43 -13.47 -6.72 2.50
N ILE A 44 -12.46 -6.08 1.92
CA ILE A 44 -11.39 -6.75 1.15
C ILE A 44 -10.28 -7.13 2.13
N GLU A 45 -9.91 -8.41 2.17
CA GLU A 45 -8.89 -8.92 3.11
C GLU A 45 -7.57 -8.13 3.03
N ALA A 46 -7.06 -7.86 1.81
CA ALA A 46 -5.86 -7.05 1.60
C ALA A 46 -6.03 -5.62 2.16
N GLY A 47 -7.21 -5.01 1.99
CA GLY A 47 -7.52 -3.68 2.53
C GLY A 47 -7.44 -3.66 4.04
N ARG A 48 -8.13 -4.61 4.69
CA ARG A 48 -8.15 -4.75 6.15
C ARG A 48 -6.75 -5.00 6.72
N GLN A 49 -5.98 -5.89 6.10
CA GLN A 49 -4.61 -6.22 6.53
C GLN A 49 -3.67 -5.01 6.39
N ARG A 50 -3.71 -4.30 5.24
CA ARG A 50 -2.89 -3.10 5.02
C ARG A 50 -3.27 -1.99 6.00
N ASN A 51 -4.57 -1.75 6.23
CA ASN A 51 -5.03 -0.77 7.21
C ASN A 51 -4.50 -1.08 8.62
N GLN A 52 -4.59 -2.35 9.06
CA GLN A 52 -4.02 -2.80 10.33
C GLN A 52 -2.49 -2.61 10.38
N GLY A 53 -1.78 -2.93 9.29
CA GLY A 53 -0.32 -2.75 9.21
C GLY A 53 0.10 -1.30 9.36
N PHE A 54 -0.59 -0.37 8.69
CA PHE A 54 -0.37 1.07 8.83
C PHE A 54 -0.52 1.51 10.29
N LEU A 55 -1.66 1.19 10.90
CA LEU A 55 -1.96 1.58 12.27
C LEU A 55 -1.02 0.93 13.29
N GLN A 56 -0.59 -0.30 13.04
CA GLN A 56 0.39 -0.99 13.89
C GLN A 56 1.76 -0.30 13.88
N ALA A 57 2.21 0.20 12.72
CA ALA A 57 3.45 0.98 12.64
C ALA A 57 3.32 2.31 13.38
N VAL A 58 2.20 3.03 13.22
CA VAL A 58 1.91 4.27 13.96
C VAL A 58 2.05 4.05 15.47
N ASP A 59 1.44 2.99 16.01
CA ASP A 59 1.52 2.66 17.43
C ASP A 59 2.92 2.25 17.88
N ALA A 60 3.59 1.40 17.10
CA ALA A 60 4.92 0.89 17.44
C ALA A 60 5.97 2.01 17.52
N TYR A 61 5.81 3.07 16.73
CA TYR A 61 6.69 4.24 16.75
C TYR A 61 6.19 5.37 17.65
N GLY A 62 5.09 5.16 18.37
CA GLY A 62 4.56 6.11 19.35
C GLY A 62 4.04 7.41 18.73
N LEU A 63 3.61 7.39 17.46
CA LEU A 63 2.98 8.57 16.85
C LEU A 63 1.59 8.80 17.44
N ASP A 64 1.22 10.08 17.58
CA ASP A 64 -0.13 10.43 18.02
C ASP A 64 -1.16 10.01 16.97
N ARG A 65 -2.13 9.22 17.37
CA ARG A 65 -3.25 8.79 16.52
C ARG A 65 -4.05 9.97 15.95
N ASN A 66 -4.05 11.13 16.61
CA ASN A 66 -4.71 12.34 16.12
C ASN A 66 -3.92 13.02 14.99
N SER A 67 -2.64 12.68 14.83
CA SER A 67 -1.80 13.20 13.74
C SER A 67 -1.81 12.33 12.49
N VAL A 68 -2.63 11.26 12.47
CA VAL A 68 -2.75 10.38 11.32
C VAL A 68 -4.19 10.25 10.86
N THR A 69 -4.38 10.15 9.55
CA THR A 69 -5.71 10.00 8.94
C THR A 69 -5.75 8.70 8.13
N VAL A 70 -6.79 7.93 8.32
CA VAL A 70 -7.07 6.75 7.49
C VAL A 70 -8.33 7.01 6.68
N VAL A 71 -8.22 6.87 5.37
CA VAL A 71 -9.32 6.95 4.40
C VAL A 71 -9.52 5.56 3.80
N PRO A 72 -10.38 4.73 4.38
CA PRO A 72 -10.67 3.41 3.85
C PRO A 72 -11.72 3.48 2.74
N GLY A 73 -11.86 2.40 1.98
CA GLY A 73 -13.02 2.20 1.14
C GLY A 73 -12.89 2.68 -0.30
N LEU A 74 -11.69 2.98 -0.77
CA LEU A 74 -11.47 3.39 -2.15
C LEU A 74 -10.99 2.22 -3.02
N ILE A 75 -11.67 2.03 -4.17
CA ILE A 75 -11.22 1.16 -5.26
C ILE A 75 -11.24 2.03 -6.50
N VAL A 76 -10.07 2.33 -7.07
CA VAL A 76 -9.98 3.20 -8.25
C VAL A 76 -9.84 2.33 -9.49
N VAL A 77 -10.91 2.22 -10.28
CA VAL A 77 -10.94 1.49 -11.55
C VAL A 77 -11.57 2.31 -12.70
N ASP A 78 -12.28 3.41 -12.39
CA ASP A 78 -12.94 4.27 -13.38
C ASP A 78 -12.96 5.75 -12.97
N CYS A 79 -13.57 6.59 -13.81
CA CYS A 79 -13.60 8.05 -13.59
C CYS A 79 -14.39 8.47 -12.34
N GLU A 80 -15.40 7.71 -11.92
CA GLU A 80 -16.21 8.04 -10.74
C GLU A 80 -15.39 7.87 -9.47
N GLN A 81 -14.64 6.80 -9.38
CA GLN A 81 -13.78 6.55 -8.23
C GLN A 81 -12.55 7.48 -8.20
N ILE A 82 -12.08 7.93 -9.36
CA ILE A 82 -11.05 8.99 -9.43
C ILE A 82 -11.59 10.28 -8.80
N SER A 83 -12.82 10.69 -9.15
CA SER A 83 -13.44 11.88 -8.55
C SER A 83 -13.65 11.74 -7.04
N THR A 84 -13.96 10.53 -6.57
CA THR A 84 -14.06 10.23 -5.13
C THR A 84 -12.69 10.38 -4.45
N LEU A 85 -11.63 9.86 -5.07
CA LEU A 85 -10.27 10.01 -4.56
C LEU A 85 -9.86 11.49 -4.49
N GLU A 86 -10.15 12.27 -5.54
CA GLU A 86 -9.88 13.71 -5.56
C GLU A 86 -10.58 14.44 -4.40
N ALA A 87 -11.85 14.13 -4.15
CA ALA A 87 -12.60 14.69 -3.03
C ALA A 87 -12.00 14.31 -1.66
N GLU A 88 -11.50 13.10 -1.49
CA GLU A 88 -10.81 12.70 -0.26
C GLU A 88 -9.46 13.41 -0.09
N ILE A 89 -8.70 13.59 -1.18
CA ILE A 89 -7.46 14.39 -1.16
C ILE A 89 -7.79 15.84 -0.75
N GLU A 90 -8.84 16.45 -1.31
CA GLU A 90 -9.25 17.79 -0.93
C GLU A 90 -9.56 17.91 0.57
N LYS A 91 -10.28 16.93 1.14
CA LYS A 91 -10.53 16.89 2.60
C LYS A 91 -9.24 16.78 3.42
N LEU A 92 -8.27 15.98 2.98
CA LEU A 92 -6.95 15.90 3.63
C LEU A 92 -6.22 17.25 3.61
N LEU A 93 -6.33 17.99 2.50
CA LEU A 93 -5.70 19.31 2.34
C LEU A 93 -6.37 20.41 3.19
N GLN A 94 -7.65 20.22 3.54
CA GLN A 94 -8.41 21.16 4.38
C GLN A 94 -8.19 20.94 5.89
N GLN A 95 -7.51 19.88 6.30
CA GLN A 95 -7.20 19.63 7.71
C GLN A 95 -6.30 20.74 8.29
N GLU A 96 -6.50 21.10 9.55
CA GLU A 96 -5.65 22.05 10.26
C GLU A 96 -4.19 21.56 10.30
N GLU A 97 -4.01 20.25 10.55
CA GLU A 97 -2.73 19.57 10.47
C GLU A 97 -2.69 18.65 9.26
N ARG A 98 -2.20 19.15 8.14
CA ARG A 98 -2.07 18.40 6.89
C ARG A 98 -1.06 17.26 7.03
N PRO A 99 -1.29 16.12 6.39
CA PRO A 99 -0.28 15.07 6.34
C PRO A 99 0.95 15.56 5.56
N THR A 100 2.14 15.19 6.03
CA THR A 100 3.40 15.41 5.31
C THR A 100 3.73 14.28 4.35
N ALA A 101 3.08 13.12 4.52
CA ALA A 101 3.16 12.01 3.59
C ALA A 101 1.83 11.26 3.50
N ILE A 102 1.50 10.78 2.30
CA ILE A 102 0.33 9.94 2.02
C ILE A 102 0.82 8.61 1.47
N CYS A 103 0.44 7.52 2.14
CA CYS A 103 0.63 6.16 1.64
C CYS A 103 -0.67 5.68 1.01
N PHE A 104 -0.59 5.18 -0.22
CA PHE A 104 -1.74 4.67 -0.95
C PHE A 104 -1.77 3.14 -0.96
N GLY A 105 -2.98 2.59 -1.02
CA GLY A 105 -3.21 1.15 -1.03
C GLY A 105 -2.68 0.43 -2.28
N ASN A 106 -2.45 1.16 -3.39
CA ASN A 106 -1.72 0.67 -4.56
C ASN A 106 -1.15 1.82 -5.40
N ASP A 107 -0.34 1.49 -6.41
CA ASP A 107 0.33 2.47 -7.27
C ASP A 107 -0.65 3.24 -8.17
N LEU A 108 -1.74 2.62 -8.62
CA LEU A 108 -2.75 3.33 -9.41
C LEU A 108 -3.38 4.47 -8.60
N MET A 109 -3.77 4.20 -7.36
CA MET A 109 -4.29 5.24 -6.46
C MET A 109 -3.22 6.31 -6.17
N ALA A 110 -1.96 5.91 -5.99
CA ALA A 110 -0.87 6.85 -5.73
C ALA A 110 -0.64 7.80 -6.91
N VAL A 111 -0.64 7.30 -8.15
CA VAL A 111 -0.50 8.12 -9.36
C VAL A 111 -1.67 9.10 -9.52
N GLN A 112 -2.90 8.66 -9.28
CA GLN A 112 -4.06 9.55 -9.31
C GLN A 112 -4.02 10.55 -8.14
N GLY A 113 -3.57 10.12 -6.95
CA GLY A 113 -3.33 10.99 -5.80
C GLY A 113 -2.30 12.08 -6.10
N CYS A 114 -1.17 11.75 -6.75
CA CYS A 114 -0.19 12.74 -7.22
C CYS A 114 -0.82 13.77 -8.16
N ARG A 115 -1.65 13.32 -9.11
CA ARG A 115 -2.35 14.24 -10.04
C ARG A 115 -3.32 15.16 -9.32
N ALA A 116 -4.09 14.62 -8.37
CA ALA A 116 -5.01 15.40 -7.56
C ALA A 116 -4.26 16.45 -6.73
N LEU A 117 -3.18 16.08 -6.04
CA LEU A 117 -2.33 16.99 -5.28
C LEU A 117 -1.78 18.11 -6.17
N GLN A 118 -1.23 17.76 -7.33
CA GLN A 118 -0.70 18.73 -8.30
C GLN A 118 -1.79 19.66 -8.85
N GLY A 119 -3.01 19.15 -9.07
CA GLY A 119 -4.18 19.96 -9.44
C GLY A 119 -4.53 21.02 -8.41
N HIS A 120 -4.25 20.78 -7.13
CA HIS A 120 -4.38 21.74 -6.03
C HIS A 120 -3.11 22.60 -5.78
N GLY A 121 -2.11 22.51 -6.67
CA GLY A 121 -0.85 23.27 -6.54
C GLY A 121 0.12 22.72 -5.48
N ILE A 122 -0.11 21.51 -4.98
CA ILE A 122 0.75 20.82 -4.02
C ILE A 122 1.89 20.10 -4.77
N ARG A 123 3.11 20.37 -4.39
CA ARG A 123 4.30 19.75 -4.99
C ARG A 123 4.58 18.40 -4.31
N VAL A 124 4.84 17.40 -5.12
CA VAL A 124 5.29 16.07 -4.67
C VAL A 124 6.75 15.92 -5.10
N PRO A 125 7.69 15.68 -4.18
CA PRO A 125 7.52 15.39 -2.75
C PRO A 125 7.64 16.59 -1.81
N GLU A 126 7.91 17.84 -2.28
CA GLU A 126 8.36 18.96 -1.45
C GLU A 126 7.34 19.42 -0.41
N ASP A 127 6.06 19.40 -0.74
CA ASP A 127 4.97 19.79 0.16
C ASP A 127 4.32 18.57 0.82
N ILE A 128 4.12 17.48 0.05
CA ILE A 128 3.59 16.19 0.53
C ILE A 128 4.30 15.05 -0.19
N SER A 129 4.91 14.15 0.57
CA SER A 129 5.46 12.89 0.06
C SER A 129 4.36 11.90 -0.31
N VAL A 130 4.57 11.11 -1.36
CA VAL A 130 3.62 10.10 -1.81
C VAL A 130 4.32 8.75 -1.92
N MET A 131 3.71 7.72 -1.36
CA MET A 131 4.16 6.33 -1.46
C MET A 131 3.05 5.44 -1.99
N GLY A 132 3.39 4.61 -2.98
CA GLY A 132 2.53 3.60 -3.56
C GLY A 132 2.74 2.21 -2.96
N PHE A 133 2.11 1.22 -3.59
CA PHE A 133 2.19 -0.18 -3.22
C PHE A 133 1.94 -1.04 -4.47
N ASP A 134 2.70 -2.11 -4.65
CA ASP A 134 2.71 -3.16 -5.68
C ASP A 134 3.95 -3.14 -6.59
N ASP A 135 4.59 -2.00 -6.85
CA ASP A 135 5.61 -1.76 -7.89
C ASP A 135 5.10 -2.13 -9.29
N ASP A 136 3.88 -1.68 -9.61
CA ASP A 136 3.31 -1.84 -10.95
C ASP A 136 4.08 -0.95 -11.95
N LEU A 137 4.88 -1.59 -12.80
CA LEU A 137 5.77 -0.89 -13.76
C LEU A 137 5.02 0.04 -14.70
N VAL A 138 3.75 -0.22 -15.02
CA VAL A 138 2.93 0.67 -15.87
C VAL A 138 2.61 1.95 -15.09
N GLN A 139 2.19 1.82 -13.84
CA GLN A 139 1.82 2.96 -13.01
C GLN A 139 3.05 3.77 -12.60
N VAL A 140 4.10 3.13 -12.10
CA VAL A 140 5.31 3.84 -11.65
C VAL A 140 6.02 4.57 -12.79
N SER A 141 5.99 4.03 -14.02
CA SER A 141 6.55 4.71 -15.20
C SER A 141 5.72 5.90 -15.70
N ALA A 142 4.43 5.94 -15.36
CA ALA A 142 3.52 7.05 -15.68
C ALA A 142 3.50 8.15 -14.61
N SER A 143 4.18 7.93 -13.47
CA SER A 143 4.23 8.89 -12.36
C SER A 143 5.28 9.98 -12.60
N ASN A 144 4.91 11.20 -12.21
CA ASN A 144 5.84 12.32 -12.13
C ASN A 144 5.58 13.09 -10.81
N PRO A 145 6.53 13.08 -9.85
CA PRO A 145 7.85 12.42 -9.89
C PRO A 145 7.78 10.88 -9.90
N PRO A 146 8.91 10.20 -10.20
CA PRO A 146 9.01 8.74 -10.09
C PRO A 146 8.58 8.24 -8.72
N LEU A 147 7.64 7.28 -8.71
CA LEU A 147 6.92 6.87 -7.51
C LEU A 147 7.73 5.90 -6.63
N THR A 148 8.01 6.29 -5.39
CA THR A 148 8.45 5.38 -4.33
C THR A 148 7.30 4.45 -3.96
N THR A 149 7.55 3.16 -3.91
CA THR A 149 6.50 2.15 -3.71
C THR A 149 7.02 0.97 -2.88
N PHE A 150 6.09 0.16 -2.37
CA PHE A 150 6.43 -1.11 -1.74
C PHE A 150 6.16 -2.23 -2.74
N THR A 151 7.20 -2.99 -3.14
CA THR A 151 7.03 -4.11 -4.08
C THR A 151 6.50 -5.34 -3.37
N LEU A 152 5.70 -6.14 -4.09
CA LEU A 152 5.33 -7.48 -3.65
C LEU A 152 6.09 -8.53 -4.49
N PRO A 153 6.50 -9.66 -3.89
CA PRO A 153 7.30 -10.68 -4.56
C PRO A 153 6.45 -11.56 -5.50
N TYR A 154 5.70 -10.97 -6.43
CA TYR A 154 4.74 -11.67 -7.31
C TYR A 154 5.34 -12.83 -8.10
N HIS A 155 6.58 -12.66 -8.59
CA HIS A 155 7.26 -13.72 -9.32
C HIS A 155 7.52 -14.94 -8.43
N GLU A 156 8.00 -14.71 -7.21
CA GLU A 156 8.26 -15.79 -6.24
C GLU A 156 6.97 -16.44 -5.76
N MET A 157 5.92 -15.65 -5.53
CA MET A 157 4.58 -16.14 -5.20
C MET A 157 4.06 -17.08 -6.30
N GLY A 158 4.15 -16.67 -7.56
CA GLY A 158 3.74 -17.50 -8.70
C GLY A 158 4.56 -18.79 -8.80
N ARG A 159 5.88 -18.71 -8.64
CA ARG A 159 6.77 -19.86 -8.66
C ARG A 159 6.45 -20.87 -7.55
N LEU A 160 6.21 -20.39 -6.33
CA LEU A 160 5.86 -21.22 -5.18
C LEU A 160 4.47 -21.84 -5.32
N ALA A 161 3.49 -21.09 -5.81
CA ALA A 161 2.16 -21.59 -6.07
C ALA A 161 2.17 -22.72 -7.10
N ALA A 162 2.90 -22.54 -8.21
CA ALA A 162 3.08 -23.59 -9.22
C ALA A 162 3.78 -24.83 -8.65
N LYS A 163 4.86 -24.64 -7.88
CA LYS A 163 5.58 -25.75 -7.24
C LYS A 163 4.68 -26.55 -6.28
N ARG A 164 3.88 -25.86 -5.48
CA ARG A 164 2.91 -26.49 -4.57
C ARG A 164 1.88 -27.31 -5.34
N LEU A 165 1.30 -26.72 -6.37
CA LEU A 165 0.29 -27.41 -7.19
C LEU A 165 0.86 -28.69 -7.82
N ILE A 166 2.05 -28.62 -8.42
CA ILE A 166 2.73 -29.78 -9.02
C ILE A 166 2.96 -30.87 -7.98
N SER A 167 3.49 -30.53 -6.80
CA SER A 167 3.76 -31.51 -5.74
C SER A 167 2.50 -32.17 -5.20
N GLN A 168 1.37 -31.48 -5.17
CA GLN A 168 0.08 -32.06 -4.80
C GLN A 168 -0.43 -33.05 -5.87
N LEU A 169 -0.32 -32.69 -7.15
CA LEU A 169 -0.72 -33.54 -8.25
C LEU A 169 0.13 -34.84 -8.30
N ASP A 170 1.42 -34.71 -8.09
CA ASP A 170 2.34 -35.83 -8.07
C ASP A 170 2.27 -36.66 -6.77
N LYS A 171 1.45 -36.25 -5.80
CA LYS A 171 1.34 -36.85 -4.46
C LYS A 171 2.68 -36.96 -3.72
N THR A 172 3.65 -36.13 -4.07
CA THR A 172 5.01 -36.13 -3.50
C THR A 172 5.16 -35.35 -2.22
N ALA A 173 4.18 -34.51 -1.88
CA ALA A 173 4.17 -33.71 -0.65
C ALA A 173 2.90 -33.97 0.16
N LYS A 174 3.02 -33.89 1.50
CA LYS A 174 1.85 -33.74 2.35
C LYS A 174 1.23 -32.35 2.08
N PRO A 175 -0.10 -32.23 2.04
CA PRO A 175 -0.73 -30.92 1.90
C PRO A 175 -0.32 -30.04 3.08
N GLU A 176 0.38 -28.94 2.79
CA GLU A 176 0.58 -27.84 3.74
C GLU A 176 -0.70 -27.00 3.73
N VAL A 177 -1.37 -26.92 4.87
CA VAL A 177 -2.74 -26.36 4.98
C VAL A 177 -2.73 -24.85 5.29
N TYR A 178 -1.59 -24.27 5.64
CA TYR A 178 -1.53 -22.84 5.95
C TYR A 178 -1.02 -22.01 4.76
N PRO A 179 -1.47 -20.76 4.64
CA PRO A 179 -0.96 -19.86 3.62
C PRO A 179 0.55 -19.65 3.82
N LEU A 180 1.30 -19.64 2.73
CA LEU A 180 2.66 -19.16 2.71
C LEU A 180 2.63 -17.67 2.45
N GLU A 181 2.93 -16.87 3.48
CA GLU A 181 2.96 -15.42 3.41
C GLU A 181 4.36 -14.94 3.02
N LEU A 182 4.41 -14.04 2.06
CA LEU A 182 5.63 -13.42 1.56
C LEU A 182 5.52 -11.91 1.64
N HIS A 183 6.58 -11.26 2.06
CA HIS A 183 6.67 -9.80 2.04
C HIS A 183 7.72 -9.33 1.05
N GLY A 184 7.54 -8.11 0.56
CA GLY A 184 8.46 -7.45 -0.35
C GLY A 184 9.36 -6.44 0.36
N GLU A 185 9.74 -5.40 -0.38
CA GLU A 185 10.62 -4.34 0.10
C GLU A 185 10.22 -2.96 -0.48
N VAL A 186 10.75 -1.90 0.12
CA VAL A 186 10.58 -0.55 -0.41
C VAL A 186 11.50 -0.33 -1.60
N ILE A 187 10.93 0.12 -2.71
CA ILE A 187 11.67 0.63 -3.88
C ILE A 187 11.64 2.16 -3.81
N GLU A 188 12.73 2.72 -3.31
CA GLU A 188 12.88 4.17 -3.17
C GLU A 188 13.10 4.82 -4.54
N ARG A 189 12.30 5.89 -4.82
CA ARG A 189 12.42 6.76 -5.99
C ARG A 189 12.35 8.23 -5.53
N GLU A 190 11.66 9.09 -6.28
CA GLU A 190 11.73 10.54 -6.07
C GLU A 190 10.49 11.13 -5.36
N SER A 191 9.44 10.34 -5.13
CA SER A 191 8.18 10.86 -4.57
C SER A 191 8.13 10.97 -3.05
N VAL A 192 9.22 10.64 -2.34
CA VAL A 192 9.34 10.77 -0.88
C VAL A 192 10.59 11.55 -0.51
N ILE A 193 10.42 12.62 0.26
CA ILE A 193 11.51 13.44 0.78
C ILE A 193 11.94 13.00 2.19
N ASN A 194 13.19 13.25 2.55
CA ASN A 194 13.68 13.08 3.91
C ASN A 194 13.50 14.40 4.68
N LEU A 195 12.83 14.36 5.84
CA LEU A 195 12.61 15.50 6.72
C LEU A 195 13.58 15.57 7.91
N LYS A 196 14.52 14.62 8.01
CA LYS A 196 15.59 14.60 9.06
C LYS A 196 16.80 15.36 8.64
#